data_07be55cf25de7f4eb5fdb89a37c077d7
#
_entry.id   07be55cf25de7f4eb5fdb89a37c077d7
#
_cell.length_a   1.000
_cell.length_b   1.000
_cell.length_c   1.000
_cell.angle_alpha   90.00
_cell.angle_beta   90.00
_cell.angle_gamma   90.00
#
_symmetry.space_group_name_H-M   'P 1'
#
loop_
_entity.id
_entity.type
_entity.pdbx_description
1 polymer ?
#
loop_
_entity_poly.entity_id
_entity_poly.type
_entity_poly.pdbx_seq_one_letter_code
_entity_poly.pdbx_strand_id
1 'polypeptide(L)'
;MEDLMELSPDEIMLSFSTFDPRPINWQYKVLWDQNNIWEYDQGVVAVLYSGAVGSAKTTLAAWQGIQHCLKFKKSKVLLGRRSLPDLRDTIYSDIVELLDSDETLIEGEDYITYDPICRIVFPKMKSEIFSRTWGDKKYKKFRSLKISMAIIEEATENNIEDRQAIREIMQRLNRIRHIKENTLILLTNPDSPAHWIHKDFIEKSHKPGIHVYYSLTTDNPFLDPGYIQFLRKTLTKKEADRQLRGMWVEIDSDRVYYAYQSETNFKRDEIYQLNPKYRVDFMADFNIGKGKPMSWALGQYIGDTFHVFKEYHAETMRTGKLLEEMEADGAFELPVRWGIFGDAAGKHNDTRSNWSDYEIIEQFISNYRRKDGTMLEYEMEVPRANPPLRRRHNTANGVFQNDLDEVRFYLYKGCDWIDEG
;
A
#
# COMPACT_ATOMS: atom_id res chain seq x y z
N MET A 1 27.84 -29.69 17.44
CA MET A 1 26.74 -29.44 16.44
C MET A 1 25.43 -30.15 16.78
N GLU A 2 25.46 -31.11 17.70
CA GLU A 2 24.25 -31.72 18.29
C GLU A 2 23.59 -30.82 19.34
N ASP A 3 24.34 -29.92 19.97
CA ASP A 3 23.85 -29.09 21.07
C ASP A 3 22.97 -27.90 20.66
N LEU A 4 22.89 -27.52 19.37
CA LEU A 4 22.06 -26.40 18.89
C LEU A 4 20.60 -26.78 18.68
N MET A 5 20.25 -28.06 18.71
CA MET A 5 18.88 -28.53 18.53
C MET A 5 18.01 -28.43 19.80
N GLU A 6 18.62 -28.24 20.95
CA GLU A 6 17.92 -28.13 22.24
C GLU A 6 17.86 -26.68 22.80
N LEU A 7 18.40 -25.71 22.07
CA LEU A 7 18.45 -24.34 22.56
C LEU A 7 17.05 -23.70 22.61
N SER A 8 16.76 -23.08 23.71
CA SER A 8 15.58 -22.18 23.83
C SER A 8 15.67 -21.00 22.85
N PRO A 9 14.59 -20.32 22.50
CA PRO A 9 14.64 -19.11 21.68
C PRO A 9 15.63 -18.07 22.22
N ASP A 10 15.77 -17.94 23.54
CA ASP A 10 16.74 -17.05 24.17
C ASP A 10 18.20 -17.48 23.89
N GLU A 11 18.46 -18.76 23.88
CA GLU A 11 19.80 -19.31 23.57
C GLU A 11 20.15 -19.22 22.09
N ILE A 12 19.16 -19.40 21.21
CA ILE A 12 19.31 -19.16 19.75
C ILE A 12 19.65 -17.70 19.49
N MET A 13 19.04 -16.80 20.25
CA MET A 13 19.28 -15.37 20.12
C MET A 13 20.64 -14.90 20.62
N LEU A 14 21.20 -15.56 21.62
CA LEU A 14 22.57 -15.31 22.09
C LEU A 14 23.61 -15.59 21.02
N SER A 15 23.28 -16.36 19.99
CA SER A 15 24.17 -16.66 18.86
C SER A 15 24.14 -15.62 17.74
N PHE A 16 23.25 -14.61 17.82
CA PHE A 16 23.13 -13.56 16.82
C PHE A 16 22.89 -12.21 17.51
N SER A 17 23.91 -11.37 17.55
CA SER A 17 23.99 -10.22 18.44
C SER A 17 23.06 -9.06 18.09
N THR A 18 22.56 -8.99 16.87
CA THR A 18 21.86 -7.80 16.34
C THR A 18 20.34 -7.91 16.31
N PHE A 19 19.78 -9.11 16.51
CA PHE A 19 18.34 -9.32 16.44
C PHE A 19 17.77 -9.86 17.75
N ASP A 20 16.94 -9.06 18.43
CA ASP A 20 16.21 -9.45 19.62
C ASP A 20 14.69 -9.42 19.36
N PRO A 21 13.99 -10.55 19.20
CA PRO A 21 12.54 -10.60 19.00
C PRO A 21 11.74 -10.41 20.31
N ARG A 22 12.36 -10.46 21.49
CA ARG A 22 11.65 -10.41 22.78
C ARG A 22 10.70 -9.20 22.93
N PRO A 23 11.04 -8.00 22.43
CA PRO A 23 10.11 -6.87 22.47
C PRO A 23 8.86 -7.06 21.64
N ILE A 24 8.85 -7.99 20.67
CA ILE A 24 7.76 -8.25 19.75
C ILE A 24 7.22 -9.67 19.98
N ASN A 25 6.22 -9.77 20.84
CA ASN A 25 5.69 -11.06 21.32
C ASN A 25 5.36 -12.08 20.23
N TRP A 26 4.81 -11.64 19.08
CA TRP A 26 4.45 -12.59 18.02
C TRP A 26 5.69 -13.19 17.34
N GLN A 27 6.79 -12.42 17.20
CA GLN A 27 8.06 -12.92 16.66
C GLN A 27 8.67 -13.94 17.61
N TYR A 28 8.70 -13.63 18.90
CA TYR A 28 9.16 -14.53 19.93
C TYR A 28 8.40 -15.85 19.91
N LYS A 29 7.07 -15.80 19.79
CA LYS A 29 6.23 -16.99 19.65
C LYS A 29 6.57 -17.81 18.40
N VAL A 30 6.80 -17.16 17.27
CA VAL A 30 7.19 -17.85 16.03
C VAL A 30 8.46 -18.68 16.24
N LEU A 31 9.48 -18.09 16.85
CA LEU A 31 10.76 -18.77 17.07
C LEU A 31 10.63 -19.92 18.08
N TRP A 32 9.84 -19.71 19.12
CA TRP A 32 9.53 -20.77 20.09
C TRP A 32 8.82 -21.95 19.43
N ASP A 33 7.76 -21.69 18.68
CA ASP A 33 7.00 -22.74 18.00
C ASP A 33 7.85 -23.47 16.96
N GLN A 34 8.69 -22.74 16.22
CA GLN A 34 9.53 -23.34 15.18
C GLN A 34 10.57 -24.34 15.71
N ASN A 35 11.07 -24.16 16.91
CA ASN A 35 11.95 -25.16 17.52
C ASN A 35 11.24 -26.49 17.74
N ASN A 36 9.92 -26.49 17.90
CA ASN A 36 9.11 -27.67 18.18
C ASN A 36 8.36 -28.20 16.95
N ILE A 37 8.13 -27.40 15.93
CA ILE A 37 7.38 -27.77 14.72
C ILE A 37 7.97 -29.03 14.05
N TRP A 38 9.32 -29.13 14.00
CA TRP A 38 10.01 -30.22 13.32
C TRP A 38 9.90 -31.57 14.02
N GLU A 39 9.48 -31.60 15.26
CA GLU A 39 9.17 -32.84 15.97
C GLU A 39 7.88 -33.47 15.47
N TYR A 40 6.93 -32.65 15.02
CA TYR A 40 5.58 -33.07 14.63
C TYR A 40 5.38 -33.11 13.11
N ASP A 41 6.00 -32.19 12.37
CA ASP A 41 5.82 -32.02 10.93
C ASP A 41 7.06 -32.48 10.16
N GLN A 42 6.97 -33.64 9.53
CA GLN A 42 8.06 -34.15 8.68
C GLN A 42 7.92 -33.61 7.24
N GLY A 43 9.02 -33.11 6.68
CA GLY A 43 9.11 -32.75 5.26
C GLY A 43 9.17 -31.24 5.00
N VAL A 44 8.10 -30.64 4.52
CA VAL A 44 8.02 -29.21 4.20
C VAL A 44 6.97 -28.54 5.07
N VAL A 45 7.37 -27.48 5.77
CA VAL A 45 6.48 -26.65 6.57
C VAL A 45 6.23 -25.33 5.83
N ALA A 46 4.97 -24.94 5.72
CA ALA A 46 4.55 -23.66 5.20
C ALA A 46 4.11 -22.73 6.34
N VAL A 47 4.74 -21.58 6.43
CA VAL A 47 4.49 -20.58 7.48
C VAL A 47 4.00 -19.30 6.83
N LEU A 48 2.85 -18.81 7.25
CA LEU A 48 2.29 -17.54 6.80
C LEU A 48 2.39 -16.50 7.92
N TYR A 49 3.11 -15.41 7.69
CA TYR A 49 3.07 -14.22 8.52
C TYR A 49 2.01 -13.27 7.95
N SER A 50 0.80 -13.38 8.44
CA SER A 50 -0.33 -12.54 8.07
C SER A 50 -0.45 -11.39 9.05
N GLY A 51 0.04 -10.22 8.68
CA GLY A 51 0.11 -9.14 9.65
C GLY A 51 0.02 -7.74 9.06
N ALA A 52 -0.25 -6.82 9.96
CA ALA A 52 -0.38 -5.40 9.69
C ALA A 52 0.92 -4.75 9.18
N VAL A 53 0.81 -3.56 8.61
CA VAL A 53 1.95 -2.75 8.17
C VAL A 53 2.82 -2.38 9.38
N GLY A 54 4.13 -2.43 9.22
CA GLY A 54 5.07 -2.05 10.29
C GLY A 54 5.19 -3.06 11.44
N SER A 55 4.58 -4.25 11.35
CA SER A 55 4.67 -5.28 12.40
C SER A 55 5.98 -6.09 12.39
N ALA A 56 6.99 -5.66 11.61
CA ALA A 56 8.33 -6.24 11.50
C ALA A 56 8.36 -7.71 10.99
N LYS A 57 7.46 -8.06 10.06
CA LYS A 57 7.44 -9.39 9.41
C LYS A 57 8.70 -9.65 8.58
N THR A 58 9.11 -8.65 7.78
CA THR A 58 10.27 -8.74 6.87
C THR A 58 11.54 -8.93 7.65
N THR A 59 11.74 -8.17 8.73
CA THR A 59 12.92 -8.29 9.61
C THR A 59 13.07 -9.69 10.21
N LEU A 60 11.97 -10.28 10.72
CA LEU A 60 12.00 -11.65 11.23
C LEU A 60 12.38 -12.66 10.14
N ALA A 61 11.76 -12.56 8.96
CA ALA A 61 12.04 -13.48 7.86
C ALA A 61 13.45 -13.32 7.30
N ALA A 62 13.98 -12.10 7.24
CA ALA A 62 15.36 -11.79 6.87
C ALA A 62 16.34 -12.48 7.81
N TRP A 63 16.14 -12.31 9.11
CA TRP A 63 16.94 -12.96 10.13
C TRP A 63 16.89 -14.50 10.02
N GLN A 64 15.70 -15.07 9.85
CA GLN A 64 15.54 -16.52 9.66
C GLN A 64 16.28 -17.04 8.42
N GLY A 65 16.30 -16.29 7.33
CA GLY A 65 17.07 -16.63 6.13
C GLY A 65 18.57 -16.68 6.39
N ILE A 66 19.10 -15.71 7.14
CA ILE A 66 20.51 -15.69 7.57
C ILE A 66 20.80 -16.88 8.47
N GLN A 67 20.01 -17.09 9.52
CA GLN A 67 20.17 -18.21 10.46
C GLN A 67 20.17 -19.56 9.75
N HIS A 68 19.28 -19.77 8.80
CA HIS A 68 19.23 -21.00 8.02
C HIS A 68 20.54 -21.23 7.23
N CYS A 69 21.14 -20.17 6.68
CA CYS A 69 22.41 -20.25 5.98
C CYS A 69 23.60 -20.52 6.91
N LEU A 70 23.57 -19.98 8.12
CA LEU A 70 24.62 -20.18 9.12
C LEU A 70 24.49 -21.53 9.83
N LYS A 71 23.28 -22.05 10.02
CA LYS A 71 22.99 -23.34 10.65
C LYS A 71 23.31 -24.54 9.73
N PHE A 72 22.93 -24.47 8.45
CA PHE A 72 23.01 -25.63 7.55
C PHE A 72 24.03 -25.44 6.43
N LYS A 73 25.05 -26.27 6.39
CA LYS A 73 26.02 -26.30 5.29
C LYS A 73 25.32 -26.60 3.96
N LYS A 74 25.73 -25.87 2.91
CA LYS A 74 25.20 -25.99 1.54
C LYS A 74 23.68 -25.75 1.42
N SER A 75 23.10 -25.02 2.38
CA SER A 75 21.71 -24.59 2.29
C SER A 75 21.52 -23.56 1.19
N LYS A 76 20.31 -23.47 0.70
CA LYS A 76 19.92 -22.49 -0.32
C LYS A 76 18.59 -21.89 0.06
N VAL A 77 18.61 -20.59 0.31
CA VAL A 77 17.44 -19.78 0.64
C VAL A 77 17.02 -18.98 -0.60
N LEU A 78 15.80 -19.16 -1.03
CA LEU A 78 15.21 -18.42 -2.14
C LEU A 78 14.44 -17.20 -1.59
N LEU A 79 14.78 -16.00 -2.05
CA LEU A 79 13.94 -14.82 -1.91
C LEU A 79 13.06 -14.66 -3.14
N GLY A 80 11.76 -14.52 -2.95
CA GLY A 80 10.79 -14.46 -4.02
C GLY A 80 9.87 -13.25 -3.92
N ARG A 81 9.71 -12.52 -5.03
CA ARG A 81 8.71 -11.46 -5.24
C ARG A 81 8.40 -11.33 -6.73
N ARG A 82 7.35 -10.59 -7.11
CA ARG A 82 7.03 -10.39 -8.53
C ARG A 82 8.10 -9.59 -9.28
N SER A 83 8.70 -8.59 -8.64
CA SER A 83 9.65 -7.62 -9.20
C SER A 83 10.99 -7.69 -8.47
N LEU A 84 12.11 -7.58 -9.21
CA LEU A 84 13.44 -7.55 -8.61
C LEU A 84 13.77 -6.20 -7.95
N PRO A 85 13.42 -5.03 -8.52
CA PRO A 85 13.58 -3.77 -7.81
C PRO A 85 12.88 -3.76 -6.44
N ASP A 86 11.59 -4.16 -6.40
CA ASP A 86 10.84 -4.18 -5.16
C ASP A 86 11.43 -5.15 -4.12
N LEU A 87 11.93 -6.32 -4.57
CA LEU A 87 12.60 -7.28 -3.69
C LEU A 87 13.92 -6.72 -3.14
N ARG A 88 14.66 -5.97 -3.96
CA ARG A 88 15.93 -5.35 -3.55
C ARG A 88 15.71 -4.29 -2.48
N ASP A 89 14.71 -3.43 -2.71
CA ASP A 89 14.43 -2.27 -1.87
C ASP A 89 13.75 -2.65 -0.54
N THR A 90 13.40 -3.93 -0.37
CA THR A 90 12.72 -4.45 0.82
C THR A 90 13.56 -5.56 1.49
N ILE A 91 13.15 -6.83 1.40
CA ILE A 91 13.77 -7.92 2.16
C ILE A 91 15.27 -8.09 1.92
N TYR A 92 15.77 -7.82 0.69
CA TYR A 92 17.20 -7.92 0.44
C TYR A 92 17.98 -6.83 1.18
N SER A 93 17.49 -5.60 1.18
CA SER A 93 18.04 -4.49 1.95
C SER A 93 18.05 -4.79 3.45
N ASP A 94 16.93 -5.32 3.99
CA ASP A 94 16.84 -5.71 5.40
C ASP A 94 17.88 -6.78 5.77
N ILE A 95 18.13 -7.77 4.88
CA ILE A 95 19.15 -8.79 5.11
C ILE A 95 20.55 -8.19 5.14
N VAL A 96 20.86 -7.29 4.19
CA VAL A 96 22.16 -6.62 4.14
C VAL A 96 22.36 -5.77 5.40
N GLU A 97 21.35 -4.99 5.79
CA GLU A 97 21.42 -4.17 7.01
C GLU A 97 21.64 -5.00 8.27
N LEU A 98 20.98 -6.17 8.40
CA LEU A 98 21.19 -7.09 9.51
C LEU A 98 22.62 -7.66 9.53
N LEU A 99 23.16 -8.01 8.36
CA LEU A 99 24.54 -8.53 8.26
C LEU A 99 25.58 -7.46 8.57
N ASP A 100 25.38 -6.24 8.05
CA ASP A 100 26.32 -5.13 8.25
C ASP A 100 26.32 -4.61 9.69
N SER A 101 25.19 -4.74 10.38
CA SER A 101 25.06 -4.34 11.79
C SER A 101 25.58 -5.39 12.77
N ASP A 102 25.89 -6.62 12.32
CA ASP A 102 26.42 -7.68 13.17
C ASP A 102 27.93 -7.60 13.29
N GLU A 103 28.41 -7.25 14.50
CA GLU A 103 29.84 -7.12 14.79
C GLU A 103 30.63 -8.45 14.71
N THR A 104 29.95 -9.58 14.64
CA THR A 104 30.58 -10.92 14.63
C THR A 104 30.75 -11.46 13.22
N LEU A 105 30.10 -10.88 12.21
CA LEU A 105 30.17 -11.29 10.81
C LEU A 105 30.97 -10.27 9.99
N ILE A 106 31.92 -10.76 9.21
CA ILE A 106 32.85 -9.93 8.43
C ILE A 106 32.54 -10.11 6.94
N GLU A 107 32.19 -9.00 6.25
CA GLU A 107 32.03 -9.02 4.80
C GLU A 107 33.35 -9.39 4.11
N GLY A 108 33.26 -10.23 3.08
CA GLY A 108 34.43 -10.80 2.38
C GLY A 108 34.93 -12.09 2.99
N GLU A 109 34.68 -12.37 4.28
CA GLU A 109 35.11 -13.60 4.96
C GLU A 109 33.94 -14.52 5.31
N ASP A 110 32.92 -13.99 6.00
CA ASP A 110 31.77 -14.76 6.48
C ASP A 110 30.63 -14.71 5.49
N TYR A 111 30.43 -13.56 4.85
CA TYR A 111 29.46 -13.37 3.77
C TYR A 111 30.02 -12.48 2.65
N ILE A 112 29.45 -12.60 1.45
CA ILE A 112 29.75 -11.79 0.28
C ILE A 112 28.45 -11.42 -0.38
N THR A 113 28.22 -10.11 -0.63
CA THR A 113 27.03 -9.58 -1.28
C THR A 113 27.22 -9.39 -2.79
N TYR A 114 26.18 -9.64 -3.56
CA TYR A 114 26.10 -9.39 -5.01
C TYR A 114 24.82 -8.62 -5.31
N ASP A 115 24.80 -7.32 -5.05
CA ASP A 115 23.62 -6.46 -5.06
C ASP A 115 22.85 -6.43 -6.40
N PRO A 116 23.52 -6.39 -7.57
CA PRO A 116 22.79 -6.33 -8.84
C PRO A 116 21.81 -7.48 -9.05
N ILE A 117 22.09 -8.63 -8.47
CA ILE A 117 21.29 -9.85 -8.59
C ILE A 117 20.64 -10.29 -7.28
N CYS A 118 20.72 -9.49 -6.23
CA CYS A 118 20.22 -9.76 -4.88
C CYS A 118 20.62 -11.19 -4.43
N ARG A 119 21.91 -11.43 -4.30
CA ARG A 119 22.48 -12.70 -3.89
C ARG A 119 23.52 -12.48 -2.79
N ILE A 120 23.49 -13.34 -1.77
CA ILE A 120 24.45 -13.36 -0.67
C ILE A 120 25.01 -14.77 -0.56
N VAL A 121 26.31 -14.89 -0.45
CA VAL A 121 27.03 -16.18 -0.32
C VAL A 121 27.71 -16.21 1.03
N PHE A 122 27.63 -17.33 1.72
CA PHE A 122 28.33 -17.62 2.97
C PHE A 122 29.45 -18.67 2.70
N PRO A 123 30.68 -18.22 2.42
CA PRO A 123 31.75 -19.11 1.90
C PRO A 123 32.09 -20.25 2.85
N LYS A 124 32.20 -19.98 4.16
CA LYS A 124 32.52 -20.99 5.20
C LYS A 124 31.48 -22.11 5.27
N MET A 125 30.19 -21.73 5.08
CA MET A 125 29.07 -22.67 5.09
C MET A 125 28.79 -23.27 3.73
N LYS A 126 29.28 -22.66 2.64
CA LYS A 126 28.94 -22.99 1.23
C LYS A 126 27.44 -22.87 0.98
N SER A 127 26.77 -22.01 1.71
CA SER A 127 25.34 -21.70 1.62
C SER A 127 25.10 -20.38 0.92
N GLU A 128 23.89 -20.15 0.47
CA GLU A 128 23.56 -18.93 -0.25
C GLU A 128 22.10 -18.50 -0.05
N ILE A 129 21.85 -17.17 -0.03
CA ILE A 129 20.56 -16.54 -0.24
C ILE A 129 20.56 -16.00 -1.66
N PHE A 130 19.54 -16.24 -2.44
CA PHE A 130 19.44 -15.76 -3.82
C PHE A 130 18.01 -15.42 -4.22
N SER A 131 17.86 -14.48 -5.14
CA SER A 131 16.55 -13.99 -5.58
C SER A 131 16.03 -14.71 -6.82
N ARG A 132 14.69 -14.78 -6.94
CA ARG A 132 13.95 -15.09 -8.17
C ARG A 132 12.64 -14.32 -8.20
N THR A 133 12.32 -13.79 -9.34
CA THR A 133 11.09 -13.03 -9.59
C THR A 133 10.27 -13.68 -10.69
N TRP A 134 8.99 -13.36 -10.82
CA TRP A 134 8.07 -13.99 -11.78
C TRP A 134 7.09 -13.03 -12.45
N GLY A 135 7.35 -11.73 -12.43
CA GLY A 135 6.56 -10.76 -13.18
C GLY A 135 6.47 -11.04 -14.68
N ASP A 136 7.46 -11.77 -15.22
CA ASP A 136 7.50 -12.27 -16.61
C ASP A 136 6.63 -13.52 -16.85
N LYS A 137 5.95 -14.04 -15.82
CA LYS A 137 5.11 -15.25 -15.82
C LYS A 137 5.83 -16.53 -16.34
N LYS A 138 7.17 -16.55 -16.31
CA LYS A 138 7.97 -17.73 -16.75
C LYS A 138 8.27 -18.68 -15.59
N TYR A 139 7.27 -19.35 -15.10
CA TYR A 139 7.38 -20.23 -13.90
C TYR A 139 8.28 -21.46 -14.10
N LYS A 140 8.54 -21.90 -15.32
CA LYS A 140 9.41 -23.05 -15.63
C LYS A 140 10.84 -22.89 -15.09
N LYS A 141 11.31 -21.64 -14.90
CA LYS A 141 12.65 -21.34 -14.35
C LYS A 141 12.88 -21.87 -12.92
N PHE A 142 11.81 -22.17 -12.18
CA PHE A 142 11.91 -22.74 -10.84
C PHE A 142 12.20 -24.24 -10.84
N ARG A 143 11.93 -24.97 -11.94
CA ARG A 143 11.97 -26.43 -12.00
C ARG A 143 13.34 -27.04 -11.76
N SER A 144 14.41 -26.31 -12.02
CA SER A 144 15.79 -26.76 -11.80
C SER A 144 16.33 -26.48 -10.41
N LEU A 145 15.60 -25.77 -9.57
CA LEU A 145 16.07 -25.34 -8.26
C LEU A 145 16.12 -26.51 -7.26
N LYS A 146 17.08 -26.42 -6.34
CA LYS A 146 17.19 -27.24 -5.13
C LYS A 146 17.34 -26.26 -3.98
N ILE A 147 16.34 -26.15 -3.16
CA ILE A 147 16.28 -25.19 -2.05
C ILE A 147 15.85 -25.90 -0.77
N SER A 148 16.22 -25.33 0.35
CA SER A 148 15.82 -25.78 1.69
C SER A 148 14.92 -24.77 2.40
N MET A 149 14.97 -23.50 1.98
CA MET A 149 14.05 -22.47 2.47
C MET A 149 13.63 -21.56 1.30
N ALA A 150 12.42 -21.07 1.35
CA ALA A 150 11.94 -20.01 0.46
C ALA A 150 11.17 -18.95 1.27
N ILE A 151 11.47 -17.70 1.04
CA ILE A 151 10.81 -16.56 1.65
C ILE A 151 10.16 -15.77 0.53
N ILE A 152 8.84 -15.68 0.56
CA ILE A 152 8.03 -14.97 -0.44
C ILE A 152 7.48 -13.71 0.19
N GLU A 153 7.93 -12.58 -0.30
CA GLU A 153 7.49 -11.28 0.18
C GLU A 153 6.24 -10.81 -0.56
N GLU A 154 5.41 -10.04 0.15
CA GLU A 154 4.12 -9.51 -0.34
C GLU A 154 3.31 -10.57 -1.10
N ALA A 155 3.05 -11.68 -0.41
CA ALA A 155 2.41 -12.85 -1.03
C ALA A 155 1.03 -12.54 -1.63
N THR A 156 0.29 -11.54 -1.12
CA THR A 156 -0.99 -11.06 -1.67
C THR A 156 -0.87 -10.23 -2.94
N GLU A 157 0.33 -9.77 -3.33
CA GLU A 157 0.52 -9.20 -4.68
C GLU A 157 0.34 -10.25 -5.78
N ASN A 158 0.36 -11.53 -5.43
CA ASN A 158 0.24 -12.64 -6.35
C ASN A 158 -1.23 -12.98 -6.60
N ASN A 159 -1.67 -12.75 -7.83
CA ASN A 159 -3.00 -13.17 -8.26
C ASN A 159 -3.11 -14.70 -8.37
N ILE A 160 -4.28 -15.19 -8.79
CA ILE A 160 -4.52 -16.63 -8.92
C ILE A 160 -3.60 -17.32 -9.95
N GLU A 161 -3.14 -16.60 -10.97
CA GLU A 161 -2.20 -17.13 -11.98
C GLU A 161 -0.80 -17.29 -11.37
N ASP A 162 -0.35 -16.31 -10.60
CA ASP A 162 0.96 -16.33 -9.94
C ASP A 162 1.06 -17.40 -8.83
N ARG A 163 -0.08 -17.89 -8.33
CA ARG A 163 -0.15 -19.05 -7.41
C ARG A 163 0.69 -20.23 -7.93
N GLN A 164 0.84 -20.36 -9.25
CA GLN A 164 1.67 -21.41 -9.84
C GLN A 164 3.16 -21.23 -9.49
N ALA A 165 3.67 -19.99 -9.40
CA ALA A 165 5.05 -19.75 -8.96
C ALA A 165 5.31 -20.36 -7.57
N ILE A 166 4.41 -20.07 -6.63
CA ILE A 166 4.49 -20.59 -5.26
C ILE A 166 4.46 -22.12 -5.23
N ARG A 167 3.57 -22.73 -6.02
CA ARG A 167 3.48 -24.19 -6.15
C ARG A 167 4.75 -24.82 -6.73
N GLU A 168 5.32 -24.23 -7.77
CA GLU A 168 6.60 -24.71 -8.33
C GLU A 168 7.74 -24.57 -7.32
N ILE A 169 7.78 -23.49 -6.52
CA ILE A 169 8.76 -23.29 -5.45
C ILE A 169 8.60 -24.35 -4.37
N MET A 170 7.38 -24.58 -3.88
CA MET A 170 7.10 -25.62 -2.86
C MET A 170 7.62 -27.01 -3.29
N GLN A 171 7.47 -27.36 -4.55
CA GLN A 171 7.97 -28.64 -5.09
C GLN A 171 9.51 -28.71 -5.17
N ARG A 172 10.23 -27.61 -4.94
CA ARG A 172 11.71 -27.55 -4.95
C ARG A 172 12.30 -27.60 -3.55
N LEU A 173 11.51 -27.39 -2.54
CA LEU A 173 11.89 -27.64 -1.16
C LEU A 173 12.16 -29.15 -0.93
N ASN A 174 12.90 -29.48 0.10
CA ASN A 174 13.31 -30.86 0.43
C ASN A 174 14.14 -31.57 -0.67
N ARG A 175 14.86 -30.80 -1.49
CA ARG A 175 15.76 -31.33 -2.52
C ARG A 175 17.22 -31.41 -2.04
N ILE A 176 17.54 -30.84 -0.89
CA ILE A 176 18.86 -30.91 -0.24
C ILE A 176 18.77 -31.95 0.88
N ARG A 177 19.09 -33.19 0.57
CA ARG A 177 18.76 -34.39 1.37
C ARG A 177 19.24 -34.37 2.84
N HIS A 178 20.33 -33.66 3.14
CA HIS A 178 20.89 -33.63 4.50
C HIS A 178 20.22 -32.57 5.39
N ILE A 179 19.37 -31.69 4.80
CA ILE A 179 18.61 -30.68 5.54
C ILE A 179 17.19 -31.20 5.71
N LYS A 180 16.75 -31.33 6.95
CA LYS A 180 15.39 -31.79 7.30
C LYS A 180 14.41 -30.65 7.46
N GLU A 181 14.89 -29.51 7.94
CA GLU A 181 14.08 -28.31 8.12
C GLU A 181 13.90 -27.57 6.78
N ASN A 182 12.82 -27.87 6.10
CA ASN A 182 12.50 -27.24 4.81
C ASN A 182 11.27 -26.34 4.96
N THR A 183 11.44 -25.04 4.79
CA THR A 183 10.42 -24.06 5.12
C THR A 183 10.04 -23.18 3.91
N LEU A 184 8.73 -23.01 3.70
CA LEU A 184 8.17 -21.93 2.90
C LEU A 184 7.65 -20.86 3.86
N ILE A 185 8.21 -19.66 3.83
CA ILE A 185 7.70 -18.49 4.56
C ILE A 185 6.99 -17.58 3.57
N LEU A 186 5.77 -17.21 3.88
CA LEU A 186 4.97 -16.24 3.13
C LEU A 186 4.75 -15.01 4.01
N LEU A 187 5.13 -13.85 3.53
CA LEU A 187 4.90 -12.57 4.20
C LEU A 187 3.76 -11.84 3.49
N THR A 188 2.79 -11.36 4.23
CA THR A 188 1.67 -10.65 3.62
C THR A 188 1.00 -9.65 4.55
N ASN A 189 0.57 -8.55 3.97
CA ASN A 189 -0.52 -7.76 4.53
C ASN A 189 -1.84 -8.40 4.07
N PRO A 190 -2.87 -8.46 4.95
CA PRO A 190 -4.16 -9.04 4.59
C PRO A 190 -4.80 -8.35 3.38
N ASP A 191 -5.60 -9.10 2.65
CA ASP A 191 -6.42 -8.63 1.54
C ASP A 191 -7.87 -9.13 1.71
N SER A 192 -8.59 -9.39 0.63
CA SER A 192 -9.92 -10.00 0.66
C SER A 192 -9.86 -11.45 1.16
N PRO A 193 -10.85 -11.90 1.95
CA PRO A 193 -11.02 -13.32 2.28
C PRO A 193 -11.19 -14.20 1.04
N ALA A 194 -11.62 -13.63 -0.09
CA ALA A 194 -11.71 -14.34 -1.36
C ALA A 194 -10.35 -14.67 -1.98
N HIS A 195 -9.27 -14.03 -1.52
CA HIS A 195 -7.93 -14.24 -2.05
C HIS A 195 -7.45 -15.68 -1.82
N TRP A 196 -6.73 -16.27 -2.78
CA TRP A 196 -6.28 -17.66 -2.72
C TRP A 196 -5.32 -17.95 -1.56
N ILE A 197 -4.54 -16.97 -1.07
CA ILE A 197 -3.70 -17.10 0.13
C ILE A 197 -4.58 -17.42 1.35
N HIS A 198 -5.67 -16.67 1.55
CA HIS A 198 -6.60 -16.92 2.64
C HIS A 198 -7.15 -18.36 2.58
N LYS A 199 -7.63 -18.76 1.40
CA LYS A 199 -8.23 -20.11 1.18
C LYS A 199 -7.22 -21.25 1.33
N ASP A 200 -5.97 -21.05 0.92
CA ASP A 200 -4.98 -22.13 0.94
C ASP A 200 -4.20 -22.24 2.25
N PHE A 201 -4.05 -21.16 3.00
CA PHE A 201 -3.25 -21.13 4.22
C PHE A 201 -4.09 -20.88 5.47
N ILE A 202 -4.92 -19.83 5.50
CA ILE A 202 -5.67 -19.48 6.71
C ILE A 202 -6.81 -20.47 6.96
N GLU A 203 -7.66 -20.75 5.97
CA GLU A 203 -8.74 -21.73 6.11
C GLU A 203 -8.20 -23.15 6.33
N LYS A 204 -6.99 -23.44 5.90
CA LYS A 204 -6.34 -24.73 6.04
C LYS A 204 -5.29 -24.79 7.15
N SER A 205 -5.22 -23.79 8.02
CA SER A 205 -4.25 -23.75 9.13
C SER A 205 -4.39 -24.90 10.12
N HIS A 206 -5.52 -25.61 10.12
CA HIS A 206 -5.74 -26.82 10.89
C HIS A 206 -5.02 -28.06 10.33
N LYS A 207 -4.44 -27.96 9.12
CA LYS A 207 -3.74 -29.10 8.49
C LYS A 207 -2.29 -29.14 8.94
N PRO A 208 -1.74 -30.33 9.15
CA PRO A 208 -0.32 -30.50 9.44
C PRO A 208 0.55 -29.80 8.40
N GLY A 209 1.65 -29.18 8.85
CA GLY A 209 2.60 -28.49 8.00
C GLY A 209 2.15 -27.11 7.52
N ILE A 210 1.04 -26.57 8.00
CA ILE A 210 0.61 -25.19 7.73
C ILE A 210 0.47 -24.42 9.05
N HIS A 211 1.27 -23.38 9.22
CA HIS A 211 1.26 -22.53 10.40
C HIS A 211 0.97 -21.07 10.01
N VAL A 212 0.11 -20.41 10.76
CA VAL A 212 -0.28 -19.01 10.50
C VAL A 212 -0.05 -18.20 11.76
N TYR A 213 0.68 -17.10 11.62
CA TYR A 213 0.92 -16.14 12.69
C TYR A 213 0.35 -14.78 12.29
N TYR A 214 -0.32 -14.15 13.24
CA TYR A 214 -0.94 -12.85 13.07
C TYR A 214 -0.18 -11.79 13.84
N SER A 215 -0.11 -10.59 13.27
CA SER A 215 0.53 -9.45 13.92
C SER A 215 -0.21 -8.14 13.63
N LEU A 216 -0.21 -7.26 14.62
CA LEU A 216 -0.79 -5.93 14.55
C LEU A 216 0.33 -4.88 14.36
N THR A 217 0.00 -3.72 13.82
CA THR A 217 0.94 -2.59 13.81
C THR A 217 1.38 -2.21 15.23
N THR A 218 0.44 -2.29 16.19
CA THR A 218 0.69 -1.98 17.60
C THR A 218 1.56 -3.00 18.34
N ASP A 219 1.82 -4.17 17.76
CA ASP A 219 2.71 -5.16 18.36
C ASP A 219 4.18 -4.74 18.26
N ASN A 220 4.51 -3.80 17.39
CA ASN A 220 5.86 -3.28 17.23
C ASN A 220 6.08 -2.04 18.10
N PRO A 221 6.79 -2.16 19.25
CA PRO A 221 7.03 -1.06 20.16
C PRO A 221 8.02 -0.01 19.64
N PHE A 222 8.69 -0.28 18.52
CA PHE A 222 9.66 0.64 17.90
C PHE A 222 9.02 1.64 16.94
N LEU A 223 7.72 1.50 16.65
CA LEU A 223 6.99 2.46 15.82
C LEU A 223 6.62 3.71 16.60
N ASP A 224 6.76 4.86 15.96
CA ASP A 224 6.29 6.13 16.52
C ASP A 224 4.75 6.09 16.68
N PRO A 225 4.22 6.33 17.88
CA PRO A 225 2.77 6.44 18.08
C PRO A 225 2.11 7.50 17.19
N GLY A 226 2.82 8.58 16.85
CA GLY A 226 2.36 9.61 15.91
C GLY A 226 2.13 9.06 14.51
N TYR A 227 2.95 8.13 14.06
CA TYR A 227 2.77 7.44 12.77
C TYR A 227 1.46 6.63 12.75
N ILE A 228 1.16 5.89 13.81
CA ILE A 228 -0.09 5.11 13.91
C ILE A 228 -1.31 6.04 13.90
N GLN A 229 -1.25 7.15 14.63
CA GLN A 229 -2.33 8.15 14.63
C GLN A 229 -2.51 8.81 13.26
N PHE A 230 -1.41 9.12 12.57
CA PHE A 230 -1.46 9.63 11.21
C PHE A 230 -2.17 8.64 10.25
N LEU A 231 -1.82 7.36 10.31
CA LEU A 231 -2.48 6.34 9.48
C LEU A 231 -3.97 6.21 9.80
N ARG A 232 -4.36 6.24 11.08
CA ARG A 232 -5.77 6.20 11.48
C ARG A 232 -6.58 7.40 11.00
N LYS A 233 -5.97 8.57 10.87
CA LYS A 233 -6.60 9.77 10.30
C LYS A 233 -6.75 9.72 8.79
N THR A 234 -5.94 8.93 8.09
CA THR A 234 -5.91 8.89 6.62
C THR A 234 -6.61 7.69 6.03
N LEU A 235 -6.72 6.59 6.76
CA LEU A 235 -7.34 5.35 6.33
C LEU A 235 -8.82 5.32 6.71
N THR A 236 -9.64 4.71 5.86
CA THR A 236 -10.99 4.31 6.26
C THR A 236 -10.94 3.18 7.27
N LYS A 237 -12.04 2.91 7.96
CA LYS A 237 -12.14 1.81 8.94
C LYS A 237 -11.76 0.46 8.34
N LYS A 238 -12.26 0.12 7.14
CA LYS A 238 -11.93 -1.15 6.47
C LYS A 238 -10.46 -1.23 6.05
N GLU A 239 -9.86 -0.13 5.61
CA GLU A 239 -8.43 -0.08 5.32
C GLU A 239 -7.59 -0.19 6.58
N ALA A 240 -7.98 0.45 7.67
CA ALA A 240 -7.33 0.32 8.96
C ALA A 240 -7.45 -1.10 9.53
N ASP A 241 -8.59 -1.77 9.35
CA ASP A 241 -8.75 -3.18 9.69
C ASP A 241 -7.73 -4.07 8.96
N ARG A 242 -7.50 -3.83 7.66
CA ARG A 242 -6.47 -4.56 6.91
C ARG A 242 -5.06 -4.16 7.33
N GLN A 243 -4.77 -2.85 7.30
CA GLN A 243 -3.39 -2.35 7.35
C GLN A 243 -2.84 -2.24 8.77
N LEU A 244 -3.69 -1.92 9.77
CA LEU A 244 -3.26 -1.73 11.15
C LEU A 244 -3.62 -2.91 12.06
N ARG A 245 -4.76 -3.58 11.79
CA ARG A 245 -5.28 -4.67 12.62
C ARG A 245 -5.04 -6.05 12.03
N GLY A 246 -4.43 -6.13 10.85
CA GLY A 246 -4.07 -7.40 10.22
C GLY A 246 -5.28 -8.28 9.85
N MET A 247 -6.45 -7.68 9.63
CA MET A 247 -7.70 -8.39 9.36
C MET A 247 -7.91 -8.63 7.87
N TRP A 248 -8.36 -9.83 7.51
CA TRP A 248 -8.83 -10.15 6.17
C TRP A 248 -10.27 -9.69 6.02
N VAL A 249 -10.47 -8.58 5.31
CA VAL A 249 -11.80 -7.98 5.12
C VAL A 249 -12.03 -7.63 3.67
N GLU A 250 -13.27 -7.76 3.21
CA GLU A 250 -13.66 -7.28 1.89
C GLU A 250 -13.80 -5.74 1.95
N ILE A 251 -13.07 -5.06 1.09
CA ILE A 251 -13.34 -3.65 0.83
C ILE A 251 -14.31 -3.65 -0.34
N ASP A 252 -15.55 -3.22 -0.11
CA ASP A 252 -16.63 -3.27 -1.09
C ASP A 252 -16.19 -2.69 -2.42
N SER A 253 -16.32 -3.50 -3.45
CA SER A 253 -15.94 -3.15 -4.81
C SER A 253 -17.08 -2.52 -5.61
N ASP A 254 -18.32 -2.57 -5.12
CA ASP A 254 -19.50 -2.11 -5.86
C ASP A 254 -19.64 -0.59 -5.87
N ARG A 255 -19.01 0.11 -4.91
CA ARG A 255 -18.93 1.56 -4.86
C ARG A 255 -17.49 2.04 -4.83
N VAL A 256 -17.16 2.96 -5.72
CA VAL A 256 -15.83 3.62 -5.73
C VAL A 256 -15.64 4.42 -4.44
N TYR A 257 -16.69 5.12 -4.01
CA TYR A 257 -16.70 5.97 -2.82
C TYR A 257 -17.52 5.34 -1.70
N TYR A 258 -17.09 4.17 -1.25
CA TYR A 258 -17.82 3.35 -0.26
C TYR A 258 -17.89 3.97 1.15
N ALA A 259 -17.04 4.94 1.47
CA ALA A 259 -17.06 5.65 2.75
C ALA A 259 -17.94 6.90 2.73
N TYR A 260 -18.41 7.32 1.54
CA TYR A 260 -19.36 8.42 1.42
C TYR A 260 -20.75 7.97 1.88
N GLN A 261 -21.37 8.77 2.74
CA GLN A 261 -22.74 8.58 3.22
C GLN A 261 -23.48 9.92 3.15
N SER A 262 -24.53 9.98 2.34
CA SER A 262 -25.31 11.22 2.13
C SER A 262 -25.80 11.81 3.45
N GLU A 263 -26.25 10.96 4.39
CA GLU A 263 -26.76 11.39 5.69
C GLU A 263 -25.71 12.10 6.55
N THR A 264 -24.43 11.80 6.33
CA THR A 264 -23.31 12.33 7.12
C THR A 264 -22.55 13.42 6.38
N ASN A 265 -22.30 13.19 5.07
CA ASN A 265 -21.47 14.05 4.25
C ASN A 265 -22.25 15.19 3.56
N PHE A 266 -23.58 15.09 3.43
CA PHE A 266 -24.38 16.10 2.76
C PHE A 266 -25.26 16.88 3.73
N LYS A 267 -24.96 18.14 3.92
CA LYS A 267 -25.74 19.11 4.68
C LYS A 267 -26.81 19.74 3.80
N ARG A 268 -27.79 18.94 3.41
CA ARG A 268 -28.80 19.20 2.37
C ARG A 268 -29.58 20.50 2.59
N ASP A 269 -29.89 20.84 3.83
CA ASP A 269 -30.67 22.02 4.19
C ASP A 269 -29.81 23.23 4.57
N GLU A 270 -28.51 23.06 4.70
CA GLU A 270 -27.58 24.10 5.13
C GLU A 270 -27.03 24.87 3.92
N ILE A 271 -27.11 26.22 4.00
CA ILE A 271 -26.41 27.11 3.06
C ILE A 271 -25.02 27.39 3.61
N TYR A 272 -24.00 27.07 2.81
CA TYR A 272 -22.60 27.31 3.22
C TYR A 272 -22.34 28.81 3.41
N GLN A 273 -21.74 29.15 4.52
CA GLN A 273 -21.30 30.52 4.80
C GLN A 273 -19.84 30.67 4.38
N LEU A 274 -19.62 31.33 3.24
CA LEU A 274 -18.29 31.57 2.71
C LEU A 274 -17.40 32.32 3.71
N ASN A 275 -16.20 31.84 3.93
CA ASN A 275 -15.20 32.53 4.72
C ASN A 275 -14.21 33.27 3.82
N PRO A 276 -14.22 34.61 3.72
CA PRO A 276 -13.39 35.36 2.78
C PRO A 276 -11.88 35.33 3.09
N LYS A 277 -11.47 34.78 4.24
CA LYS A 277 -10.06 34.60 4.59
C LYS A 277 -9.43 33.40 3.89
N TYR A 278 -10.22 32.47 3.40
CA TYR A 278 -9.78 31.28 2.69
C TYR A 278 -10.06 31.40 1.21
N ARG A 279 -9.21 30.80 0.39
CA ARG A 279 -9.44 30.75 -1.06
C ARG A 279 -10.63 29.86 -1.38
N VAL A 280 -11.23 30.05 -2.52
CA VAL A 280 -12.15 29.09 -3.13
C VAL A 280 -11.37 28.23 -4.11
N ASP A 281 -11.49 26.92 -3.95
CA ASP A 281 -10.96 25.95 -4.88
C ASP A 281 -12.02 25.65 -5.95
N PHE A 282 -11.67 25.93 -7.20
CA PHE A 282 -12.42 25.59 -8.38
C PHE A 282 -11.89 24.30 -8.97
N MET A 283 -12.68 23.25 -8.92
CA MET A 283 -12.33 21.91 -9.38
C MET A 283 -13.05 21.61 -10.69
N ALA A 284 -12.30 21.27 -11.74
CA ALA A 284 -12.82 21.04 -13.07
C ALA A 284 -12.56 19.60 -13.57
N ASP A 285 -13.61 18.92 -14.00
CA ASP A 285 -13.57 17.72 -14.82
C ASP A 285 -14.11 18.02 -16.21
N PHE A 286 -13.30 17.73 -17.24
CA PHE A 286 -13.53 18.16 -18.62
C PHE A 286 -14.15 17.09 -19.51
N ASN A 287 -14.91 16.17 -18.95
CA ASN A 287 -15.60 15.16 -19.74
C ASN A 287 -16.63 15.80 -20.68
N ILE A 288 -16.66 15.38 -21.93
CA ILE A 288 -17.64 15.80 -22.94
C ILE A 288 -18.25 14.56 -23.57
N GLY A 289 -19.49 14.23 -23.22
CA GLY A 289 -20.16 13.08 -23.82
C GLY A 289 -21.51 12.78 -23.19
N LYS A 290 -22.35 12.08 -23.93
CA LYS A 290 -23.64 11.61 -23.42
C LYS A 290 -23.42 10.68 -22.24
N GLY A 291 -23.99 11.03 -21.07
CA GLY A 291 -23.78 10.28 -19.83
C GLY A 291 -22.42 10.50 -19.16
N LYS A 292 -21.63 11.48 -19.61
CA LYS A 292 -20.37 11.92 -18.98
C LYS A 292 -20.31 13.45 -19.09
N PRO A 293 -21.07 14.17 -18.27
CA PRO A 293 -21.10 15.63 -18.32
C PRO A 293 -19.78 16.23 -17.87
N MET A 294 -19.48 17.41 -18.38
CA MET A 294 -18.48 18.29 -17.76
C MET A 294 -18.99 18.65 -16.37
N SER A 295 -18.16 18.49 -15.35
CA SER A 295 -18.58 18.63 -13.95
C SER A 295 -17.59 19.50 -13.20
N TRP A 296 -18.07 20.62 -12.66
CA TRP A 296 -17.26 21.57 -11.91
C TRP A 296 -17.84 21.79 -10.53
N ALA A 297 -16.97 22.01 -9.56
CA ALA A 297 -17.40 22.29 -8.20
C ALA A 297 -16.57 23.42 -7.57
N LEU A 298 -17.19 24.15 -6.66
CA LEU A 298 -16.55 25.18 -5.85
C LEU A 298 -16.56 24.76 -4.39
N GLY A 299 -15.38 24.84 -3.74
CA GLY A 299 -15.25 24.48 -2.35
C GLY A 299 -14.21 25.32 -1.62
N GLN A 300 -14.19 25.20 -0.29
CA GLN A 300 -13.18 25.79 0.56
C GLN A 300 -12.59 24.76 1.52
N TYR A 301 -11.27 24.80 1.73
CA TYR A 301 -10.62 24.14 2.84
C TYR A 301 -10.64 25.05 4.07
N ILE A 302 -11.30 24.59 5.15
CA ILE A 302 -11.27 25.25 6.45
C ILE A 302 -10.62 24.29 7.45
N GLY A 303 -9.38 24.60 7.85
CA GLY A 303 -8.58 23.66 8.62
C GLY A 303 -8.20 22.42 7.78
N ASP A 304 -8.68 21.24 8.19
CA ASP A 304 -8.49 19.96 7.50
C ASP A 304 -9.76 19.44 6.83
N THR A 305 -10.82 20.26 6.79
CA THR A 305 -12.14 19.90 6.26
C THR A 305 -12.42 20.63 4.95
N PHE A 306 -12.88 19.90 3.95
CA PHE A 306 -13.26 20.43 2.65
C PHE A 306 -14.77 20.59 2.54
N HIS A 307 -15.21 21.78 2.17
CA HIS A 307 -16.60 22.18 2.08
C HIS A 307 -16.95 22.52 0.63
N VAL A 308 -17.75 21.71 -0.04
CA VAL A 308 -18.23 21.95 -1.40
C VAL A 308 -19.61 22.59 -1.30
N PHE A 309 -19.75 23.80 -1.85
CA PHE A 309 -20.95 24.61 -1.69
C PHE A 309 -21.66 24.97 -2.99
N LYS A 310 -21.07 24.62 -4.13
CA LYS A 310 -21.64 24.89 -5.44
C LYS A 310 -21.15 23.87 -6.44
N GLU A 311 -22.03 23.46 -7.33
CA GLU A 311 -21.72 22.60 -8.47
C GLU A 311 -22.25 23.20 -9.78
N TYR A 312 -21.57 22.83 -10.87
CA TYR A 312 -21.95 23.14 -12.24
C TYR A 312 -21.76 21.90 -13.08
N HIS A 313 -22.71 21.58 -13.93
CA HIS A 313 -22.60 20.42 -14.82
C HIS A 313 -23.34 20.65 -16.13
N ALA A 314 -22.77 20.10 -17.20
CA ALA A 314 -23.36 20.21 -18.51
C ALA A 314 -22.97 19.05 -19.44
N GLU A 315 -23.98 18.43 -20.07
CA GLU A 315 -23.72 17.25 -20.94
C GLU A 315 -23.11 17.57 -22.30
N THR A 316 -23.27 18.77 -22.78
CA THR A 316 -22.88 19.14 -24.16
C THR A 316 -22.27 20.54 -24.29
N MET A 317 -22.00 21.19 -23.17
CA MET A 317 -21.41 22.51 -23.17
C MET A 317 -19.90 22.50 -23.30
N ARG A 318 -19.37 23.59 -23.87
CA ARG A 318 -17.93 23.85 -23.90
C ARG A 318 -17.54 24.67 -22.68
N THR A 319 -16.28 24.54 -22.27
CA THR A 319 -15.63 25.23 -21.14
C THR A 319 -16.04 26.72 -21.06
N GLY A 320 -15.97 27.47 -22.17
CA GLY A 320 -16.36 28.88 -22.18
C GLY A 320 -17.83 29.14 -21.81
N LYS A 321 -18.75 28.27 -22.20
CA LYS A 321 -20.16 28.44 -21.84
C LYS A 321 -20.43 28.17 -20.37
N LEU A 322 -19.74 27.20 -19.78
CA LEU A 322 -19.90 26.93 -18.37
C LEU A 322 -19.30 28.05 -17.50
N LEU A 323 -18.22 28.71 -17.98
CA LEU A 323 -17.70 29.94 -17.37
C LEU A 323 -18.73 31.11 -17.44
N GLU A 324 -19.43 31.25 -18.56
CA GLU A 324 -20.53 32.24 -18.69
C GLU A 324 -21.69 31.97 -17.71
N GLU A 325 -22.02 30.68 -17.45
CA GLU A 325 -23.01 30.31 -16.43
C GLU A 325 -22.55 30.65 -15.02
N MET A 326 -21.26 30.35 -14.69
CA MET A 326 -20.65 30.72 -13.41
C MET A 326 -20.65 32.26 -13.20
N GLU A 327 -20.39 33.00 -14.27
CA GLU A 327 -20.47 34.48 -14.26
C GLU A 327 -21.90 34.98 -14.01
N ALA A 328 -22.85 34.40 -14.73
CA ALA A 328 -24.27 34.76 -14.58
C ALA A 328 -24.81 34.44 -13.18
N ASP A 329 -24.32 33.39 -12.56
CA ASP A 329 -24.62 32.99 -11.18
C ASP A 329 -23.86 33.84 -10.12
N GLY A 330 -22.94 34.70 -10.55
CA GLY A 330 -22.17 35.60 -9.68
C GLY A 330 -21.02 34.92 -8.94
N ALA A 331 -20.58 33.74 -9.37
CA ALA A 331 -19.50 33.02 -8.71
C ALA A 331 -18.23 33.87 -8.64
N PHE A 332 -17.88 34.57 -9.71
CA PHE A 332 -16.66 35.38 -9.78
C PHE A 332 -16.73 36.72 -9.02
N GLU A 333 -17.91 37.07 -8.48
CA GLU A 333 -18.09 38.24 -7.59
C GLU A 333 -17.69 37.93 -6.13
N LEU A 334 -17.42 36.67 -5.81
CA LEU A 334 -16.98 36.27 -4.44
C LEU A 334 -15.67 36.96 -4.07
N PRO A 335 -15.58 37.60 -2.88
CA PRO A 335 -14.42 38.40 -2.47
C PRO A 335 -13.27 37.51 -1.91
N VAL A 336 -12.79 36.59 -2.75
CA VAL A 336 -11.81 35.54 -2.37
C VAL A 336 -10.71 35.40 -3.41
N ARG A 337 -9.62 34.75 -3.04
CA ARG A 337 -8.65 34.22 -3.98
C ARG A 337 -9.12 32.86 -4.51
N TRP A 338 -8.65 32.47 -5.68
CA TRP A 338 -9.06 31.26 -6.37
C TRP A 338 -7.88 30.28 -6.51
N GLY A 339 -8.10 29.01 -6.24
CA GLY A 339 -7.24 27.92 -6.64
C GLY A 339 -7.91 27.13 -7.76
N ILE A 340 -7.24 26.93 -8.90
CA ILE A 340 -7.79 26.23 -10.05
C ILE A 340 -7.20 24.83 -10.12
N PHE A 341 -8.05 23.83 -9.96
CA PHE A 341 -7.70 22.42 -9.94
C PHE A 341 -8.44 21.66 -11.01
N GLY A 342 -7.94 20.49 -11.38
CA GLY A 342 -8.68 19.56 -12.22
C GLY A 342 -7.78 18.48 -12.85
N ASP A 343 -8.37 17.75 -13.78
CA ASP A 343 -7.72 16.63 -14.46
C ASP A 343 -6.60 17.12 -15.39
N ALA A 344 -5.46 16.40 -15.38
CA ALA A 344 -4.33 16.69 -16.25
C ALA A 344 -4.69 16.63 -17.76
N ALA A 345 -5.77 15.92 -18.11
CA ALA A 345 -6.27 15.85 -19.49
C ALA A 345 -6.72 17.19 -20.06
N GLY A 346 -7.21 18.12 -19.22
CA GLY A 346 -7.60 19.47 -19.65
C GLY A 346 -6.47 20.34 -20.20
N LYS A 347 -5.20 19.87 -20.14
CA LYS A 347 -4.04 20.50 -20.82
C LYS A 347 -3.91 20.13 -22.29
N HIS A 348 -4.65 19.13 -22.76
CA HIS A 348 -4.57 18.75 -24.16
C HIS A 348 -5.44 19.66 -25.02
N ASN A 349 -4.89 20.12 -26.13
CA ASN A 349 -5.68 20.87 -27.10
C ASN A 349 -6.72 19.94 -27.73
N ASP A 350 -7.97 20.36 -27.79
CA ASP A 350 -8.98 19.68 -28.60
C ASP A 350 -8.61 19.88 -30.09
N THR A 351 -8.80 18.86 -30.93
CA THR A 351 -8.62 18.94 -32.38
C THR A 351 -9.50 19.98 -33.07
N ARG A 352 -10.45 20.56 -32.35
CA ARG A 352 -11.43 21.57 -32.81
C ARG A 352 -11.20 22.96 -32.22
N SER A 353 -10.25 23.11 -31.30
CA SER A 353 -9.88 24.37 -30.64
C SER A 353 -8.36 24.50 -30.61
N ASN A 354 -7.84 25.70 -30.89
CA ASN A 354 -6.44 25.99 -30.72
C ASN A 354 -6.01 26.16 -29.25
N TRP A 355 -6.95 26.06 -28.32
CA TRP A 355 -6.78 26.33 -26.89
C TRP A 355 -7.16 25.10 -26.08
N SER A 356 -6.39 24.80 -25.05
CA SER A 356 -6.75 23.82 -24.04
C SER A 356 -7.83 24.37 -23.10
N ASP A 357 -8.52 23.50 -22.38
CA ASP A 357 -9.55 23.93 -21.43
C ASP A 357 -9.00 24.87 -20.36
N TYR A 358 -7.78 24.60 -19.87
CA TYR A 358 -7.12 25.48 -18.91
C TYR A 358 -6.71 26.82 -19.48
N GLU A 359 -6.28 26.89 -20.73
CA GLU A 359 -6.00 28.18 -21.40
C GLU A 359 -7.28 29.02 -21.55
N ILE A 360 -8.42 28.38 -21.81
CA ILE A 360 -9.72 29.07 -21.87
C ILE A 360 -10.10 29.61 -20.48
N ILE A 361 -9.95 28.81 -19.43
CA ILE A 361 -10.22 29.23 -18.05
C ILE A 361 -9.30 30.37 -17.65
N GLU A 362 -8.01 30.24 -17.88
CA GLU A 362 -7.01 31.23 -17.51
C GLU A 362 -7.23 32.57 -18.26
N GLN A 363 -7.53 32.49 -19.56
CA GLN A 363 -7.86 33.68 -20.35
C GLN A 363 -9.12 34.37 -19.82
N PHE A 364 -10.14 33.61 -19.46
CA PHE A 364 -11.38 34.19 -18.91
C PHE A 364 -11.12 34.86 -17.57
N ILE A 365 -10.51 34.17 -16.61
CA ILE A 365 -10.28 34.65 -15.25
C ILE A 365 -9.32 35.86 -15.24
N SER A 366 -8.24 35.83 -16.04
CA SER A 366 -7.27 36.93 -16.09
C SER A 366 -7.83 38.23 -16.65
N ASN A 367 -8.87 38.13 -17.46
CA ASN A 367 -9.56 39.31 -18.03
C ASN A 367 -10.79 39.74 -17.25
N TYR A 368 -11.27 38.90 -16.32
CA TYR A 368 -12.48 39.18 -15.56
C TYR A 368 -12.27 40.35 -14.58
N ARG A 369 -13.23 41.26 -14.52
CA ARG A 369 -13.26 42.34 -13.55
C ARG A 369 -14.57 42.29 -12.79
N ARG A 370 -14.46 42.23 -11.47
CA ARG A 370 -15.61 42.30 -10.57
C ARG A 370 -16.34 43.63 -10.72
N LYS A 371 -17.57 43.71 -10.25
CA LYS A 371 -18.38 44.92 -10.28
C LYS A 371 -17.76 46.13 -9.56
N ASP A 372 -16.89 45.86 -8.57
CA ASP A 372 -16.11 46.88 -7.87
C ASP A 372 -14.84 47.32 -8.63
N GLY A 373 -14.55 46.73 -9.80
CA GLY A 373 -13.40 47.03 -10.63
C GLY A 373 -12.16 46.23 -10.29
N THR A 374 -12.17 45.38 -9.25
CA THR A 374 -11.03 44.53 -8.86
C THR A 374 -10.88 43.34 -9.80
N MET A 375 -9.64 42.87 -9.97
CA MET A 375 -9.32 41.64 -10.70
C MET A 375 -9.41 40.43 -9.78
N LEU A 376 -9.59 39.25 -10.40
CA LEU A 376 -9.48 37.98 -9.65
C LEU A 376 -8.03 37.66 -9.35
N GLU A 377 -7.74 37.33 -8.10
CA GLU A 377 -6.47 36.69 -7.72
C GLU A 377 -6.62 35.19 -7.82
N TYR A 378 -5.74 34.52 -8.59
CA TYR A 378 -5.85 33.09 -8.82
C TYR A 378 -4.50 32.40 -8.90
N GLU A 379 -4.48 31.09 -8.64
CA GLU A 379 -3.35 30.18 -8.78
C GLU A 379 -3.80 28.95 -9.58
N MET A 380 -3.02 28.58 -10.61
CA MET A 380 -3.26 27.37 -11.39
C MET A 380 -2.50 26.20 -10.76
N GLU A 381 -3.21 25.29 -10.12
CA GLU A 381 -2.63 24.10 -9.44
C GLU A 381 -2.95 22.80 -10.18
N VAL A 382 -2.69 22.79 -11.48
CA VAL A 382 -3.00 21.65 -12.33
C VAL A 382 -1.83 20.67 -12.36
N PRO A 383 -2.03 19.38 -12.03
CA PRO A 383 -0.98 18.40 -12.00
C PRO A 383 -0.41 18.12 -13.41
N ARG A 384 0.87 17.70 -13.48
CA ARG A 384 1.47 17.25 -14.75
C ARG A 384 0.89 15.92 -15.23
N ALA A 385 0.50 15.05 -14.32
CA ALA A 385 -0.15 13.77 -14.57
C ALA A 385 -1.09 13.46 -13.41
N ASN A 386 -2.17 12.75 -13.72
CA ASN A 386 -3.11 12.32 -12.69
C ASN A 386 -2.47 11.26 -11.77
N PRO A 387 -2.66 11.35 -10.46
CA PRO A 387 -2.30 10.26 -9.56
C PRO A 387 -3.01 8.94 -9.96
N PRO A 388 -2.43 7.77 -9.64
CA PRO A 388 -3.08 6.49 -9.89
C PRO A 388 -4.50 6.44 -9.31
N LEU A 389 -5.45 5.86 -10.04
CA LEU A 389 -6.88 5.80 -9.68
C LEU A 389 -7.09 5.30 -8.25
N ARG A 390 -6.44 4.19 -7.89
CA ARG A 390 -6.54 3.61 -6.55
C ARG A 390 -6.14 4.60 -5.46
N ARG A 391 -5.07 5.38 -5.69
CA ARG A 391 -4.63 6.40 -4.71
C ARG A 391 -5.68 7.51 -4.57
N ARG A 392 -6.27 7.98 -5.68
CA ARG A 392 -7.33 9.00 -5.65
C ARG A 392 -8.56 8.51 -4.88
N HIS A 393 -9.02 7.28 -5.18
CA HIS A 393 -10.17 6.68 -4.50
C HIS A 393 -9.94 6.51 -3.00
N ASN A 394 -8.77 6.00 -2.60
CA ASN A 394 -8.45 5.80 -1.19
C ASN A 394 -8.38 7.14 -0.44
N THR A 395 -7.76 8.16 -1.05
CA THR A 395 -7.71 9.50 -0.46
C THR A 395 -9.11 10.08 -0.27
N ALA A 396 -9.99 9.98 -1.28
CA ALA A 396 -11.37 10.45 -1.19
C ALA A 396 -12.14 9.72 -0.09
N ASN A 397 -12.09 8.39 -0.06
CA ASN A 397 -12.74 7.61 0.99
C ASN A 397 -12.25 7.98 2.40
N GLY A 398 -10.95 8.23 2.57
CA GLY A 398 -10.38 8.64 3.86
C GLY A 398 -10.82 10.03 4.35
N VAL A 399 -11.24 10.94 3.44
CA VAL A 399 -11.81 12.25 3.84
C VAL A 399 -13.33 12.18 4.03
N PHE A 400 -14.02 11.24 3.38
CA PHE A 400 -15.44 11.01 3.62
C PHE A 400 -15.70 10.45 5.01
N GLN A 401 -14.94 9.44 5.43
CA GLN A 401 -14.92 8.94 6.82
C GLN A 401 -13.65 8.13 7.06
N ASN A 402 -12.87 8.51 8.07
CA ASN A 402 -11.64 7.82 8.44
C ASN A 402 -11.85 6.78 9.56
N ASP A 403 -10.76 6.10 10.01
CA ASP A 403 -10.81 5.10 11.09
C ASP A 403 -11.18 5.69 12.48
N LEU A 404 -11.11 6.99 12.65
CA LEU A 404 -11.51 7.70 13.87
C LEU A 404 -12.96 8.18 13.81
N ASP A 405 -13.73 7.79 12.78
CA ASP A 405 -15.08 8.28 12.48
C ASP A 405 -15.14 9.80 12.21
N GLU A 406 -14.00 10.43 11.87
CA GLU A 406 -13.95 11.83 11.50
C GLU A 406 -14.36 12.00 10.04
N VAL A 407 -15.25 12.97 9.79
CA VAL A 407 -15.70 13.41 8.46
C VAL A 407 -15.02 14.71 8.13
N ARG A 408 -14.31 14.75 7.00
CA ARG A 408 -13.56 15.92 6.54
C ARG A 408 -13.95 16.37 5.13
N PHE A 409 -15.15 15.97 4.70
CA PHE A 409 -15.75 16.39 3.45
C PHE A 409 -17.24 16.59 3.64
N TYR A 410 -17.73 17.77 3.26
CA TYR A 410 -19.14 18.09 3.30
C TYR A 410 -19.61 18.71 1.99
N LEU A 411 -20.76 18.24 1.51
CA LEU A 411 -21.58 18.93 0.51
C LEU A 411 -22.59 19.82 1.21
N TYR A 412 -22.99 20.90 0.57
CA TYR A 412 -24.00 21.83 1.04
C TYR A 412 -25.15 21.93 0.06
N LYS A 413 -26.25 22.60 0.48
CA LYS A 413 -27.45 22.82 -0.33
C LYS A 413 -27.09 23.33 -1.73
N GLY A 414 -27.60 22.67 -2.76
CA GLY A 414 -27.31 22.95 -4.15
C GLY A 414 -26.17 22.15 -4.77
N CYS A 415 -25.72 21.07 -4.05
CA CYS A 415 -24.76 20.08 -4.57
C CYS A 415 -25.43 18.69 -4.68
N ASP A 416 -26.67 18.65 -5.14
CA ASP A 416 -27.49 17.43 -5.19
C ASP A 416 -26.99 16.44 -6.24
N TRP A 417 -26.46 16.93 -7.35
CA TRP A 417 -25.94 16.09 -8.42
C TRP A 417 -24.65 15.35 -8.03
N ILE A 418 -23.77 15.98 -7.23
CA ILE A 418 -22.58 15.30 -6.68
C ILE A 418 -23.00 14.22 -5.68
N ASP A 419 -24.07 14.44 -4.91
CA ASP A 419 -24.59 13.44 -3.94
C ASP A 419 -25.17 12.21 -4.65
N GLU A 420 -25.84 12.42 -5.79
CA GLU A 420 -26.50 11.36 -6.57
C GLU A 420 -25.53 10.56 -7.48
N GLY A 421 -24.36 11.10 -7.84
CA GLY A 421 -23.37 10.52 -8.74
C GLY A 421 -22.41 9.59 -8.07
#